data_f87e337ed42cd130f91a26e1fb26db55
#
_entry.id   f87e337ed42cd130f91a26e1fb26db55
#
_cell.length_a   1.000
_cell.length_b   1.000
_cell.length_c   1.000
_cell.angle_alpha   90.00
_cell.angle_beta   90.00
_cell.angle_gamma   90.00
#
_symmetry.space_group_name_H-M   'P 1'
#
loop_
_entity.id
_entity.type
_entity.pdbx_description
1 polymer ?
#
loop_
_entity_poly.entity_id
_entity_poly.type
_entity_poly.pdbx_seq_one_letter_code
_entity_poly.pdbx_strand_id
1 'polypeptide(L)'
;MTFTIAARCSRTGQAGLAIATASLAVGGLCPWFTSNGDVISSQAYASKRDGERIYRAMEEGRTAREAIEVPRIHDPDIDYRQLLVLPRDGDPLAFSGDKCRPWSGHQIGGDFIVAGNVLAGERVIAAMAEAFRGSETYDLGERLLRALEAGRYSGGQALADGTALTERSASLCVLGAGEERAVRLHDLRVDMHHSAVNEMRRLFEVHKVHGVYADSRDLRPDQTPSMVVFEAEALRKGGVFASRPSCYR
;
A
#
# COMPACT_ATOMS: atom_id res chain seq x y z
N MET A 1 9.49 -11.03 3.95
CA MET A 1 10.36 -9.92 3.50
C MET A 1 9.45 -8.84 2.95
N THR A 2 9.15 -7.80 3.74
CA THR A 2 8.10 -6.86 3.34
C THR A 2 8.27 -5.56 4.12
N PHE A 3 7.99 -4.42 3.51
CA PHE A 3 7.75 -3.17 4.22
C PHE A 3 6.48 -2.52 3.69
N THR A 4 5.73 -1.91 4.62
CA THR A 4 4.35 -1.48 4.39
C THR A 4 4.09 -0.19 5.16
N ILE A 5 3.34 0.71 4.56
CA ILE A 5 2.66 1.79 5.24
C ILE A 5 1.17 1.69 4.97
N ALA A 6 0.36 1.71 6.03
CA ALA A 6 -1.08 1.95 5.98
C ALA A 6 -1.36 3.31 6.61
N ALA A 7 -2.15 4.15 5.98
CA ALA A 7 -2.44 5.49 6.51
C ALA A 7 -3.83 5.99 6.10
N ARG A 8 -4.34 6.92 6.91
CA ARG A 8 -5.52 7.73 6.61
C ARG A 8 -5.16 9.21 6.54
N CYS A 9 -5.93 9.96 5.80
CA CYS A 9 -5.75 11.40 5.65
C CYS A 9 -6.86 12.13 6.40
N SER A 10 -6.55 12.81 7.51
CA SER A 10 -7.54 13.56 8.30
C SER A 10 -8.19 14.69 7.51
N ARG A 11 -7.49 15.24 6.50
CA ARG A 11 -8.00 16.34 5.65
C ARG A 11 -9.05 15.86 4.65
N THR A 12 -8.90 14.67 4.06
CA THR A 12 -9.78 14.16 2.99
C THR A 12 -10.67 13.01 3.46
N GLY A 13 -10.35 12.39 4.59
CA GLY A 13 -11.01 11.18 5.07
C GLY A 13 -10.65 9.92 4.28
N GLN A 14 -9.75 9.97 3.32
CA GLN A 14 -9.25 8.82 2.58
C GLN A 14 -8.40 7.90 3.46
N ALA A 15 -8.35 6.61 3.12
CA ALA A 15 -7.45 5.64 3.74
C ALA A 15 -6.77 4.80 2.66
N GLY A 16 -5.61 4.24 2.95
CA GLY A 16 -4.90 3.45 1.97
C GLY A 16 -3.65 2.76 2.50
N LEU A 17 -3.00 2.03 1.59
CA LEU A 17 -1.81 1.25 1.90
C LEU A 17 -0.85 1.26 0.71
N ALA A 18 0.45 1.36 1.01
CA ALA A 18 1.52 1.03 0.06
C ALA A 18 2.41 -0.05 0.67
N ILE A 19 2.79 -1.04 -0.14
CA ILE A 19 3.53 -2.23 0.28
C ILE A 19 4.51 -2.67 -0.80
N ALA A 20 5.69 -3.14 -0.40
CA ALA A 20 6.67 -3.74 -1.30
C ALA A 20 7.33 -4.97 -0.67
N THR A 21 7.72 -5.93 -1.50
CA THR A 21 8.32 -7.19 -1.06
C THR A 21 9.26 -7.79 -2.11
N ALA A 22 10.24 -8.58 -1.66
CA ALA A 22 11.06 -9.42 -2.53
C ALA A 22 10.32 -10.68 -3.04
N SER A 23 9.09 -10.93 -2.59
CA SER A 23 8.21 -11.98 -3.12
C SER A 23 7.37 -11.44 -4.29
N LEU A 24 6.59 -12.31 -4.93
CA LEU A 24 5.71 -11.94 -6.03
C LEU A 24 4.31 -11.55 -5.54
N ALA A 25 3.61 -10.73 -6.31
CA ALA A 25 2.18 -10.46 -6.22
C ALA A 25 1.68 -10.04 -4.82
N VAL A 26 2.46 -9.21 -4.11
CA VAL A 26 2.16 -8.80 -2.73
C VAL A 26 0.78 -8.17 -2.56
N GLY A 27 0.33 -7.41 -3.56
CA GLY A 27 -0.99 -6.76 -3.54
C GLY A 27 -2.18 -7.73 -3.54
N GLY A 28 -1.97 -8.99 -3.95
CA GLY A 28 -2.99 -10.05 -3.88
C GLY A 28 -2.87 -10.97 -2.66
N LEU A 29 -1.85 -10.74 -1.82
CA LEU A 29 -1.54 -11.64 -0.71
C LEU A 29 -1.74 -11.00 0.66
N CYS A 30 -1.26 -9.76 0.83
CA CYS A 30 -1.16 -9.14 2.14
C CYS A 30 -2.28 -8.14 2.45
N PRO A 31 -2.68 -7.21 1.56
CA PRO A 31 -3.67 -6.19 1.86
C PRO A 31 -5.10 -6.71 1.85
N TRP A 32 -5.93 -6.17 2.76
CA TRP A 32 -7.37 -6.35 2.84
C TRP A 32 -8.03 -5.00 3.14
N PHE A 33 -9.21 -4.79 2.59
CA PHE A 33 -9.94 -3.54 2.73
C PHE A 33 -11.41 -3.85 3.02
N THR A 34 -11.95 -3.30 4.09
CA THR A 34 -13.37 -3.51 4.45
C THR A 34 -14.28 -2.60 3.65
N SER A 35 -15.56 -2.93 3.65
CA SER A 35 -16.61 -2.06 3.08
C SER A 35 -16.72 -0.72 3.83
N ASN A 36 -16.29 -0.68 5.08
CA ASN A 36 -16.24 0.54 5.89
C ASN A 36 -14.98 1.40 5.61
N GLY A 37 -14.00 0.89 4.86
CA GLY A 37 -12.77 1.60 4.52
C GLY A 37 -11.63 1.38 5.52
N ASP A 38 -11.69 0.33 6.35
CA ASP A 38 -10.55 -0.08 7.16
C ASP A 38 -9.48 -0.72 6.27
N VAL A 39 -8.21 -0.56 6.68
CA VAL A 39 -7.05 -1.08 5.95
C VAL A 39 -6.34 -2.11 6.82
N ILE A 40 -6.14 -3.30 6.27
CA ILE A 40 -5.56 -4.44 6.97
C ILE A 40 -4.38 -4.99 6.15
N SER A 41 -3.32 -5.44 6.82
CA SER A 41 -2.27 -6.23 6.21
C SER A 41 -1.92 -7.44 7.07
N SER A 42 -1.83 -8.62 6.45
CA SER A 42 -1.25 -9.82 7.03
C SER A 42 0.01 -10.16 6.24
N GLN A 43 1.18 -10.03 6.88
CA GLN A 43 2.49 -10.13 6.23
C GLN A 43 3.52 -10.90 7.07
N ALA A 44 4.79 -10.90 6.69
CA ALA A 44 5.88 -11.76 7.12
C ALA A 44 5.71 -13.17 6.54
N TYR A 45 5.39 -14.17 7.33
CA TYR A 45 4.81 -15.41 6.82
C TYR A 45 3.30 -15.17 6.64
N ALA A 46 2.95 -14.49 5.53
CA ALA A 46 1.60 -14.02 5.28
C ALA A 46 0.56 -15.14 5.33
N SER A 47 -0.47 -14.95 6.14
CA SER A 47 -1.59 -15.87 6.29
C SER A 47 -2.87 -15.23 5.73
N LYS A 48 -3.37 -15.78 4.62
CA LYS A 48 -4.67 -15.35 4.08
C LYS A 48 -5.82 -15.61 5.07
N ARG A 49 -5.73 -16.71 5.84
CA ARG A 49 -6.74 -17.04 6.84
C ARG A 49 -6.81 -15.97 7.94
N ASP A 50 -5.66 -15.47 8.38
CA ASP A 50 -5.62 -14.46 9.43
C ASP A 50 -6.04 -13.08 8.91
N GLY A 51 -5.64 -12.74 7.67
CA GLY A 51 -6.17 -11.57 7.00
C GLY A 51 -7.70 -11.61 6.89
N GLU A 52 -8.26 -12.74 6.48
CA GLU A 52 -9.71 -12.96 6.39
C GLU A 52 -10.41 -12.90 7.76
N ARG A 53 -9.81 -13.46 8.81
CA ARG A 53 -10.34 -13.42 10.18
C ARG A 53 -10.46 -11.96 10.68
N ILE A 54 -9.39 -11.18 10.50
CA ILE A 54 -9.40 -9.77 10.86
C ILE A 54 -10.43 -9.00 10.03
N TYR A 55 -10.44 -9.22 8.70
CA TYR A 55 -11.39 -8.60 7.80
C TYR A 55 -12.84 -8.84 8.26
N ARG A 56 -13.22 -10.10 8.53
CA ARG A 56 -14.57 -10.45 9.00
C ARG A 56 -14.91 -9.79 10.35
N ALA A 57 -13.97 -9.80 11.29
CA ALA A 57 -14.17 -9.17 12.58
C ALA A 57 -14.42 -7.66 12.45
N MET A 58 -13.68 -6.97 11.55
CA MET A 58 -13.89 -5.56 11.26
C MET A 58 -15.22 -5.30 10.54
N GLU A 59 -15.62 -6.14 9.58
CA GLU A 59 -16.95 -6.06 8.93
C GLU A 59 -18.12 -6.28 9.92
N GLU A 60 -17.89 -7.06 10.99
CA GLU A 60 -18.84 -7.25 12.10
C GLU A 60 -18.87 -6.05 13.07
N GLY A 61 -18.07 -5.01 12.83
CA GLY A 61 -18.01 -3.80 13.66
C GLY A 61 -17.18 -3.94 14.93
N ARG A 62 -16.30 -4.96 15.03
CA ARG A 62 -15.36 -5.09 16.15
C ARG A 62 -14.28 -4.02 16.05
N THR A 63 -13.74 -3.64 17.19
CA THR A 63 -12.57 -2.75 17.26
C THR A 63 -11.32 -3.41 16.67
N ALA A 64 -10.34 -2.62 16.25
CA ALA A 64 -9.06 -3.14 15.76
C ALA A 64 -8.38 -4.07 16.78
N ARG A 65 -8.51 -3.77 18.09
CA ARG A 65 -7.99 -4.61 19.18
C ARG A 65 -8.67 -5.98 19.22
N GLU A 66 -9.98 -6.01 19.15
CA GLU A 66 -10.73 -7.28 19.13
C GLU A 66 -10.47 -8.08 17.86
N ALA A 67 -10.38 -7.39 16.71
CA ALA A 67 -10.13 -8.03 15.43
C ALA A 67 -8.74 -8.70 15.36
N ILE A 68 -7.69 -8.06 15.89
CA ILE A 68 -6.32 -8.62 15.87
C ILE A 68 -6.14 -9.77 16.87
N GLU A 69 -6.97 -9.84 17.93
CA GLU A 69 -6.96 -10.97 18.86
C GLU A 69 -7.54 -12.26 18.25
N VAL A 70 -8.40 -12.16 17.23
CA VAL A 70 -8.97 -13.35 16.58
C VAL A 70 -7.89 -14.28 16.03
N PRO A 71 -6.96 -13.85 15.16
CA PRO A 71 -5.85 -14.70 14.73
C PRO A 71 -4.91 -15.08 15.88
N ARG A 72 -4.69 -14.22 16.87
CA ARG A 72 -3.82 -14.53 18.03
C ARG A 72 -4.32 -15.74 18.85
N ILE A 73 -5.63 -15.94 18.89
CA ILE A 73 -6.23 -17.10 19.57
C ILE A 73 -6.24 -18.35 18.66
N HIS A 74 -6.40 -18.17 17.35
CA HIS A 74 -6.68 -19.27 16.43
C HIS A 74 -5.52 -19.72 15.56
N ASP A 75 -4.41 -18.96 15.46
CA ASP A 75 -3.23 -19.35 14.70
C ASP A 75 -2.11 -19.79 15.66
N PRO A 76 -1.76 -21.09 15.70
CA PRO A 76 -0.66 -21.58 16.52
C PRO A 76 0.70 -21.04 16.09
N ASP A 77 0.79 -20.50 14.87
CA ASP A 77 2.01 -19.93 14.29
C ASP A 77 2.01 -18.39 14.31
N ILE A 78 1.20 -17.77 15.16
CA ILE A 78 1.01 -16.32 15.21
C ILE A 78 2.32 -15.55 15.38
N ASP A 79 3.31 -16.12 16.08
CA ASP A 79 4.63 -15.51 16.27
C ASP A 79 5.41 -15.29 14.97
N TYR A 80 5.05 -15.97 13.89
CA TYR A 80 5.62 -15.75 12.56
C TYR A 80 4.92 -14.65 11.76
N ARG A 81 3.80 -14.12 12.25
CA ARG A 81 2.96 -13.15 11.53
C ARG A 81 3.28 -11.72 11.93
N GLN A 82 3.06 -10.82 10.97
CA GLN A 82 3.04 -9.39 11.22
C GLN A 82 1.71 -8.85 10.70
N LEU A 83 0.90 -8.27 11.60
CA LEU A 83 -0.47 -7.87 11.33
C LEU A 83 -0.61 -6.37 11.56
N LEU A 84 -1.31 -5.69 10.66
CA LEU A 84 -1.63 -4.28 10.75
C LEU A 84 -3.14 -4.12 10.61
N VAL A 85 -3.74 -3.31 11.47
CA VAL A 85 -5.14 -2.91 11.39
C VAL A 85 -5.20 -1.39 11.56
N LEU A 86 -5.52 -0.69 10.50
CA LEU A 86 -5.82 0.73 10.50
C LEU A 86 -7.32 0.89 10.34
N PRO A 87 -8.07 1.06 11.43
CA PRO A 87 -9.51 1.27 11.34
C PRO A 87 -9.82 2.63 10.70
N ARG A 88 -10.98 2.73 10.09
CA ARG A 88 -11.50 4.01 9.61
C ARG A 88 -11.59 5.01 10.75
N ASP A 89 -12.16 4.57 11.87
CA ASP A 89 -12.34 5.31 13.10
C ASP A 89 -11.69 4.55 14.26
N GLY A 90 -11.02 5.25 15.15
CA GLY A 90 -10.31 4.67 16.28
C GLY A 90 -8.80 4.56 16.08
N ASP A 91 -8.13 3.86 17.01
CA ASP A 91 -6.67 3.80 17.05
C ASP A 91 -6.10 2.72 16.14
N PRO A 92 -5.04 3.05 15.37
CA PRO A 92 -4.29 2.07 14.61
C PRO A 92 -3.63 1.02 15.53
N LEU A 93 -3.56 -0.22 15.06
CA LEU A 93 -2.93 -1.30 15.83
C LEU A 93 -2.05 -2.16 14.94
N ALA A 94 -0.90 -2.59 15.48
CA ALA A 94 0.00 -3.51 14.82
C ALA A 94 0.49 -4.60 15.79
N PHE A 95 0.76 -5.76 15.23
CA PHE A 95 1.39 -6.88 15.91
C PHE A 95 2.55 -7.39 15.07
N SER A 96 3.71 -7.57 15.70
CA SER A 96 4.87 -8.22 15.08
C SER A 96 5.28 -9.37 15.99
N GLY A 97 5.10 -10.59 15.53
CA GLY A 97 5.42 -11.79 16.30
C GLY A 97 6.94 -11.97 16.44
N ASP A 98 7.37 -12.58 17.53
CA ASP A 98 8.78 -12.71 17.93
C ASP A 98 9.62 -13.58 16.99
N LYS A 99 8.96 -14.43 16.18
CA LYS A 99 9.59 -15.27 15.15
C LYS A 99 9.58 -14.65 13.75
N CYS A 100 9.14 -13.41 13.60
CA CYS A 100 9.37 -12.66 12.37
C CYS A 100 10.86 -12.54 12.11
N ARG A 101 11.29 -12.83 10.87
CA ARG A 101 12.72 -12.75 10.54
C ARG A 101 13.24 -11.33 10.71
N PRO A 102 14.41 -11.16 11.33
CA PRO A 102 15.01 -9.87 11.62
C PRO A 102 15.59 -9.21 10.35
N TRP A 103 15.80 -7.89 10.34
CA TRP A 103 15.17 -6.99 11.30
C TRP A 103 13.67 -6.90 11.06
N SER A 104 12.86 -6.90 12.10
CA SER A 104 11.40 -6.74 11.98
C SER A 104 10.86 -5.83 13.08
N GLY A 105 9.84 -5.07 12.78
CA GLY A 105 9.20 -4.16 13.73
C GLY A 105 8.15 -3.28 13.06
N HIS A 106 7.56 -2.40 13.87
CA HIS A 106 6.56 -1.44 13.42
C HIS A 106 6.64 -0.14 14.20
N GLN A 107 6.08 0.92 13.61
CA GLN A 107 5.84 2.21 14.25
C GLN A 107 4.41 2.63 13.99
N ILE A 108 3.71 3.04 15.04
CA ILE A 108 2.33 3.54 14.98
C ILE A 108 2.36 5.05 15.19
N GLY A 109 1.69 5.79 14.31
CA GLY A 109 1.32 7.19 14.49
C GLY A 109 -0.18 7.33 14.74
N GLY A 110 -0.67 8.56 14.91
CA GLY A 110 -2.11 8.79 15.12
C GLY A 110 -2.99 8.39 13.93
N ASP A 111 -2.43 8.46 12.73
CA ASP A 111 -3.15 8.24 11.46
C ASP A 111 -2.42 7.29 10.50
N PHE A 112 -1.37 6.60 10.96
CA PHE A 112 -0.63 5.66 10.13
C PHE A 112 0.03 4.53 10.94
N ILE A 113 0.35 3.45 10.24
CA ILE A 113 1.19 2.35 10.69
C ILE A 113 2.25 2.11 9.64
N VAL A 114 3.52 2.07 10.05
CA VAL A 114 4.62 1.55 9.24
C VAL A 114 5.10 0.25 9.86
N ALA A 115 5.26 -0.80 9.06
CA ALA A 115 5.75 -2.08 9.53
C ALA A 115 6.61 -2.77 8.47
N GLY A 116 7.49 -3.65 8.92
CA GLY A 116 8.28 -4.45 8.01
C GLY A 116 9.04 -5.58 8.69
N ASN A 117 9.55 -6.48 7.86
CA ASN A 117 10.30 -7.67 8.27
C ASN A 117 11.36 -8.02 7.22
N VAL A 118 12.47 -8.61 7.67
CA VAL A 118 13.69 -8.83 6.88
C VAL A 118 14.18 -7.51 6.26
N LEU A 119 14.29 -6.49 7.13
CA LEU A 119 14.74 -5.16 6.73
C LEU A 119 16.23 -4.97 7.04
N ALA A 120 16.83 -4.00 6.36
CA ALA A 120 18.20 -3.55 6.63
C ALA A 120 18.36 -2.91 8.03
N GLY A 121 17.29 -2.71 8.79
CA GLY A 121 17.27 -2.20 10.15
C GLY A 121 16.08 -1.27 10.42
N GLU A 122 15.99 -0.80 11.65
CA GLU A 122 14.95 0.12 12.13
C GLU A 122 14.87 1.42 11.32
N ARG A 123 16.00 1.87 10.78
CA ARG A 123 16.08 3.08 9.95
C ARG A 123 15.11 3.08 8.76
N VAL A 124 14.75 1.89 8.24
CA VAL A 124 13.79 1.76 7.14
C VAL A 124 12.41 2.24 7.58
N ILE A 125 11.95 1.78 8.74
CA ILE A 125 10.66 2.16 9.33
C ILE A 125 10.66 3.65 9.71
N ALA A 126 11.74 4.14 10.31
CA ALA A 126 11.88 5.54 10.71
C ALA A 126 11.81 6.48 9.48
N ALA A 127 12.54 6.16 8.41
CA ALA A 127 12.53 6.94 7.16
C ALA A 127 11.15 6.96 6.48
N MET A 128 10.43 5.83 6.46
CA MET A 128 9.06 5.76 5.94
C MET A 128 8.13 6.69 6.73
N ALA A 129 8.18 6.63 8.06
CA ALA A 129 7.35 7.45 8.93
C ALA A 129 7.66 8.95 8.79
N GLU A 130 8.93 9.31 8.68
CA GLU A 130 9.38 10.69 8.47
C GLU A 130 8.91 11.24 7.12
N ALA A 131 9.10 10.49 6.04
CA ALA A 131 8.66 10.89 4.70
C ALA A 131 7.15 11.07 4.61
N PHE A 132 6.37 10.22 5.30
CA PHE A 132 4.92 10.35 5.36
C PHE A 132 4.51 11.64 6.09
N ARG A 133 5.09 11.93 7.26
CA ARG A 133 4.83 13.16 8.01
C ARG A 133 5.25 14.41 7.25
N GLY A 134 6.41 14.39 6.60
CA GLY A 134 6.94 15.53 5.84
C GLY A 134 6.21 15.81 4.51
N SER A 135 5.18 15.04 4.17
CA SER A 135 4.46 15.14 2.89
C SER A 135 2.97 15.52 3.01
N GLU A 136 2.56 16.17 4.09
CA GLU A 136 1.14 16.48 4.40
C GLU A 136 0.41 17.29 3.32
N THR A 137 1.13 18.10 2.55
CA THR A 137 0.56 18.92 1.48
C THR A 137 0.14 18.14 0.24
N TYR A 138 0.62 16.91 0.08
CA TYR A 138 0.31 16.03 -1.04
C TYR A 138 -0.98 15.22 -0.81
N ASP A 139 -1.52 14.63 -1.87
CA ASP A 139 -2.60 13.63 -1.77
C ASP A 139 -2.10 12.35 -1.10
N LEU A 140 -3.04 11.54 -0.60
CA LEU A 140 -2.68 10.34 0.17
C LEU A 140 -1.87 9.33 -0.66
N GLY A 141 -2.19 9.15 -1.94
CA GLY A 141 -1.47 8.23 -2.82
C GLY A 141 0.01 8.62 -2.97
N GLU A 142 0.27 9.90 -3.20
CA GLU A 142 1.63 10.43 -3.26
C GLU A 142 2.37 10.28 -1.92
N ARG A 143 1.73 10.58 -0.80
CA ARG A 143 2.30 10.42 0.55
C ARG A 143 2.71 8.99 0.85
N LEU A 144 1.84 8.02 0.55
CA LEU A 144 2.09 6.60 0.72
C LEU A 144 3.26 6.13 -0.14
N LEU A 145 3.32 6.57 -1.40
CA LEU A 145 4.38 6.19 -2.31
C LEU A 145 5.73 6.79 -1.90
N ARG A 146 5.78 8.06 -1.47
CA ARG A 146 6.99 8.70 -0.92
C ARG A 146 7.52 7.95 0.31
N ALA A 147 6.64 7.50 1.19
CA ALA A 147 7.03 6.68 2.33
C ALA A 147 7.65 5.34 1.87
N LEU A 148 7.03 4.67 0.88
CA LEU A 148 7.55 3.42 0.34
C LEU A 148 8.94 3.60 -0.30
N GLU A 149 9.13 4.69 -1.06
CA GLU A 149 10.42 5.07 -1.66
C GLU A 149 11.48 5.35 -0.59
N ALA A 150 11.12 6.11 0.46
CA ALA A 150 12.03 6.40 1.56
C ALA A 150 12.50 5.12 2.26
N GLY A 151 11.60 4.16 2.48
CA GLY A 151 11.95 2.85 3.03
C GLY A 151 12.96 2.12 2.16
N ARG A 152 12.74 2.04 0.86
CA ARG A 152 13.66 1.46 -0.10
C ARG A 152 15.04 2.12 -0.06
N TYR A 153 15.09 3.44 -0.16
CA TYR A 153 16.35 4.19 -0.23
C TYR A 153 17.11 4.22 1.12
N SER A 154 16.44 3.93 2.23
CA SER A 154 17.06 3.77 3.55
C SER A 154 17.61 2.35 3.80
N GLY A 155 17.69 1.53 2.76
CA GLY A 155 18.26 0.19 2.80
C GLY A 155 17.26 -0.92 2.50
N GLY A 156 15.95 -0.65 2.50
CA GLY A 156 14.92 -1.61 2.12
C GLY A 156 15.02 -2.94 2.86
N GLN A 157 15.00 -4.01 2.10
CA GLN A 157 15.09 -5.38 2.60
C GLN A 157 16.52 -5.89 2.55
N ALA A 158 16.96 -6.59 3.61
CA ALA A 158 18.27 -7.24 3.64
C ALA A 158 18.24 -8.51 4.49
N LEU A 159 19.06 -9.48 4.13
CA LEU A 159 19.32 -10.66 4.95
C LEU A 159 20.16 -10.30 6.19
N ALA A 160 20.25 -11.23 7.14
CA ALA A 160 21.00 -11.04 8.38
C ALA A 160 22.51 -10.81 8.14
N ASP A 161 23.04 -11.28 7.03
CA ASP A 161 24.44 -11.05 6.61
C ASP A 161 24.65 -9.69 5.91
N GLY A 162 23.61 -8.86 5.81
CA GLY A 162 23.63 -7.57 5.14
C GLY A 162 23.40 -7.63 3.62
N THR A 163 23.19 -8.81 3.04
CA THR A 163 22.86 -8.94 1.61
C THR A 163 21.55 -8.25 1.29
N ALA A 164 21.60 -7.21 0.45
CA ALA A 164 20.42 -6.48 0.03
C ALA A 164 19.49 -7.34 -0.83
N LEU A 165 18.21 -7.23 -0.60
CA LEU A 165 17.16 -7.91 -1.38
C LEU A 165 16.35 -6.88 -2.16
N THR A 166 16.24 -7.10 -3.45
CA THR A 166 15.46 -6.21 -4.34
C THR A 166 13.97 -6.55 -4.23
N GLU A 167 13.13 -5.53 -4.13
CA GLU A 167 11.68 -5.66 -4.20
C GLU A 167 11.26 -6.13 -5.60
N ARG A 168 10.49 -7.22 -5.63
CA ARG A 168 9.98 -7.83 -6.87
C ARG A 168 8.52 -7.50 -7.13
N SER A 169 7.77 -7.17 -6.08
CA SER A 169 6.40 -6.69 -6.24
C SER A 169 6.09 -5.54 -5.30
N ALA A 170 5.13 -4.71 -5.70
CA ALA A 170 4.63 -3.59 -4.92
C ALA A 170 3.13 -3.39 -5.19
N SER A 171 2.43 -2.76 -4.24
CA SER A 171 1.04 -2.36 -4.43
C SER A 171 0.78 -1.03 -3.74
N LEU A 172 -0.09 -0.23 -4.35
CA LEU A 172 -0.62 1.02 -3.81
C LEU A 172 -2.14 0.99 -3.98
N CYS A 173 -2.87 1.05 -2.87
CA CYS A 173 -4.32 1.18 -2.89
C CYS A 173 -4.74 2.36 -2.01
N VAL A 174 -5.63 3.21 -2.54
CA VAL A 174 -6.25 4.32 -1.81
C VAL A 174 -7.76 4.22 -1.97
N LEU A 175 -8.45 4.22 -0.85
CA LEU A 175 -9.90 4.22 -0.76
C LEU A 175 -10.43 5.65 -0.66
N GLY A 176 -11.63 5.86 -1.16
CA GLY A 176 -12.36 7.10 -1.05
C GLY A 176 -12.76 7.46 0.38
N ALA A 177 -13.67 8.43 0.50
CA ALA A 177 -14.13 8.95 1.78
C ALA A 177 -15.66 9.08 1.78
N GLY A 178 -16.26 9.23 2.98
CA GLY A 178 -17.71 9.38 3.12
C GLY A 178 -18.49 8.20 2.56
N GLU A 179 -19.40 8.45 1.64
CA GLU A 179 -20.21 7.42 0.97
C GLU A 179 -19.37 6.57 0.00
N GLU A 180 -18.26 7.12 -0.52
CA GLU A 180 -17.33 6.45 -1.44
C GLU A 180 -16.21 5.70 -0.75
N ARG A 181 -16.27 5.49 0.58
CA ARG A 181 -15.18 4.90 1.38
C ARG A 181 -14.72 3.50 0.94
N ALA A 182 -15.54 2.76 0.21
CA ALA A 182 -15.18 1.47 -0.38
C ALA A 182 -14.68 1.58 -1.83
N VAL A 183 -14.82 2.76 -2.46
CA VAL A 183 -14.35 3.00 -3.83
C VAL A 183 -12.83 3.10 -3.82
N ARG A 184 -12.18 2.37 -4.71
CA ARG A 184 -10.73 2.41 -4.90
C ARG A 184 -10.37 3.54 -5.85
N LEU A 185 -9.86 4.63 -5.33
CA LEU A 185 -9.36 5.76 -6.12
C LEU A 185 -8.04 5.42 -6.82
N HIS A 186 -7.22 4.63 -6.14
CA HIS A 186 -6.03 4.00 -6.71
C HIS A 186 -6.03 2.52 -6.34
N ASP A 187 -5.79 1.65 -7.32
CA ASP A 187 -5.55 0.21 -7.12
C ASP A 187 -4.48 -0.24 -8.12
N LEU A 188 -3.24 0.03 -7.77
CA LEU A 188 -2.09 -0.20 -8.62
C LEU A 188 -1.26 -1.36 -8.07
N ARG A 189 -0.83 -2.25 -8.97
CA ARG A 189 -0.04 -3.42 -8.62
C ARG A 189 1.11 -3.63 -9.61
N VAL A 190 2.27 -3.89 -9.06
CA VAL A 190 3.43 -4.44 -9.77
C VAL A 190 3.62 -5.84 -9.22
N ASP A 191 3.15 -6.84 -9.94
CA ASP A 191 3.15 -8.23 -9.46
C ASP A 191 4.51 -8.90 -9.63
N MET A 192 5.32 -8.45 -10.60
CA MET A 192 6.72 -8.86 -10.78
C MET A 192 7.49 -7.82 -11.59
N HIS A 193 8.55 -7.25 -10.99
CA HIS A 193 9.51 -6.37 -11.68
C HIS A 193 10.83 -6.35 -10.91
N HIS A 194 11.97 -6.23 -11.61
CA HIS A 194 13.29 -6.15 -10.98
C HIS A 194 13.53 -4.87 -10.15
N SER A 195 12.65 -3.89 -10.26
CA SER A 195 12.66 -2.63 -9.51
C SER A 195 11.22 -2.19 -9.23
N ALA A 196 10.49 -2.98 -8.42
CA ALA A 196 9.04 -2.85 -8.27
C ALA A 196 8.59 -1.50 -7.70
N VAL A 197 9.34 -0.89 -6.78
CA VAL A 197 9.00 0.43 -6.21
C VAL A 197 9.15 1.54 -7.26
N ASN A 198 10.21 1.51 -8.08
CA ASN A 198 10.38 2.50 -9.16
C ASN A 198 9.31 2.31 -10.25
N GLU A 199 8.97 1.07 -10.57
CA GLU A 199 7.88 0.79 -11.51
C GLU A 199 6.52 1.23 -10.94
N MET A 200 6.28 1.10 -9.65
CA MET A 200 5.09 1.64 -8.99
C MET A 200 5.02 3.17 -9.13
N ARG A 201 6.14 3.89 -8.96
CA ARG A 201 6.21 5.34 -9.20
C ARG A 201 5.82 5.67 -10.64
N ARG A 202 6.38 4.96 -11.61
CA ARG A 202 6.05 5.15 -13.02
C ARG A 202 4.57 4.91 -13.30
N LEU A 203 4.01 3.83 -12.77
CA LEU A 203 2.58 3.51 -12.91
C LEU A 203 1.69 4.57 -12.27
N PHE A 204 2.07 5.07 -11.10
CA PHE A 204 1.30 6.11 -10.40
C PHE A 204 1.24 7.40 -11.20
N GLU A 205 2.35 7.85 -11.80
CA GLU A 205 2.35 9.04 -12.66
C GLU A 205 1.47 8.86 -13.92
N VAL A 206 1.54 7.68 -14.54
CA VAL A 206 0.67 7.35 -15.67
C VAL A 206 -0.80 7.30 -15.22
N HIS A 207 -1.08 6.68 -14.07
CA HIS A 207 -2.44 6.54 -13.54
C HIS A 207 -3.09 7.89 -13.24
N LYS A 208 -2.35 8.89 -12.73
CA LYS A 208 -2.89 10.24 -12.51
C LYS A 208 -3.50 10.84 -13.79
N VAL A 209 -2.89 10.59 -14.93
CA VAL A 209 -3.41 11.07 -16.22
C VAL A 209 -4.57 10.22 -16.72
N HIS A 210 -4.45 8.88 -16.60
CA HIS A 210 -5.52 7.96 -16.99
C HIS A 210 -6.76 8.07 -16.11
N GLY A 211 -6.61 8.41 -14.82
CA GLY A 211 -7.73 8.69 -13.92
C GLY A 211 -8.61 9.82 -14.45
N VAL A 212 -8.00 10.94 -14.87
CA VAL A 212 -8.73 12.07 -15.49
C VAL A 212 -9.51 11.62 -16.74
N TYR A 213 -8.93 10.72 -17.54
CA TYR A 213 -9.63 10.17 -18.71
C TYR A 213 -10.79 9.26 -18.32
N ALA A 214 -10.61 8.40 -17.32
CA ALA A 214 -11.66 7.51 -16.82
C ALA A 214 -12.84 8.32 -16.27
N ASP A 215 -12.56 9.33 -15.44
CA ASP A 215 -13.58 10.25 -14.89
C ASP A 215 -14.33 11.00 -16.01
N SER A 216 -13.61 11.45 -17.05
CA SER A 216 -14.23 12.10 -18.20
C SER A 216 -15.18 11.17 -18.94
N ARG A 217 -14.80 9.89 -19.10
CA ARG A 217 -15.67 8.87 -19.75
C ARG A 217 -16.90 8.56 -18.92
N ASP A 218 -16.78 8.53 -17.61
CA ASP A 218 -17.88 8.25 -16.70
C ASP A 218 -18.89 9.41 -16.69
N LEU A 219 -18.38 10.63 -16.49
CA LEU A 219 -19.21 11.82 -16.29
C LEU A 219 -19.72 12.44 -17.60
N ARG A 220 -18.99 12.32 -18.72
CA ARG A 220 -19.29 12.95 -20.00
C ARG A 220 -18.89 12.07 -21.19
N PRO A 221 -19.49 10.88 -21.34
CA PRO A 221 -19.08 9.90 -22.34
C PRO A 221 -19.20 10.40 -23.79
N ASP A 222 -20.17 11.25 -24.06
CA ASP A 222 -20.44 11.86 -25.39
C ASP A 222 -19.40 12.94 -25.77
N GLN A 223 -18.74 13.56 -24.80
CA GLN A 223 -17.74 14.63 -24.99
C GLN A 223 -16.30 14.13 -24.85
N THR A 224 -16.09 12.90 -24.38
CA THR A 224 -14.76 12.37 -24.15
C THR A 224 -14.15 11.85 -25.46
N PRO A 225 -12.97 12.34 -25.85
CA PRO A 225 -12.31 11.90 -27.09
C PRO A 225 -11.85 10.46 -26.95
N SER A 226 -11.44 9.84 -28.06
CA SER A 226 -10.80 8.52 -28.01
C SER A 226 -9.51 8.58 -27.18
N MET A 227 -9.14 7.44 -26.57
CA MET A 227 -7.91 7.33 -25.75
C MET A 227 -6.67 7.85 -26.50
N VAL A 228 -6.56 7.54 -27.79
CA VAL A 228 -5.40 7.97 -28.61
C VAL A 228 -5.31 9.50 -28.71
N VAL A 229 -6.45 10.16 -28.87
CA VAL A 229 -6.51 11.63 -28.95
C VAL A 229 -6.19 12.25 -27.59
N PHE A 230 -6.78 11.71 -26.52
CA PHE A 230 -6.52 12.14 -25.14
C PHE A 230 -5.04 12.03 -24.75
N GLU A 231 -4.42 10.87 -25.03
CA GLU A 231 -3.00 10.64 -24.78
C GLU A 231 -2.11 11.62 -25.56
N ALA A 232 -2.41 11.87 -26.83
CA ALA A 232 -1.66 12.81 -27.65
C ALA A 232 -1.77 14.25 -27.12
N GLU A 233 -2.91 14.65 -26.58
CA GLU A 233 -3.12 15.95 -25.96
C GLU A 233 -2.39 16.09 -24.61
N ALA A 234 -2.43 15.05 -23.78
CA ALA A 234 -1.75 15.04 -22.51
C ALA A 234 -0.22 15.05 -22.68
N LEU A 235 0.32 14.32 -23.66
CA LEU A 235 1.75 14.41 -24.05
C LEU A 235 2.16 15.81 -24.47
N ARG A 236 1.33 16.49 -25.27
CA ARG A 236 1.59 17.91 -25.67
C ARG A 236 1.60 18.87 -24.48
N LYS A 237 0.85 18.55 -23.42
CA LYS A 237 0.80 19.32 -22.17
C LYS A 237 1.89 18.91 -21.16
N GLY A 238 2.83 18.05 -21.54
CA GLY A 238 3.92 17.57 -20.68
C GLY A 238 3.54 16.45 -19.71
N GLY A 239 2.43 15.74 -19.98
CA GLY A 239 2.04 14.55 -19.21
C GLY A 239 2.97 13.36 -19.47
N VAL A 240 3.21 12.55 -18.46
CA VAL A 240 4.04 11.34 -18.54
C VAL A 240 3.18 10.18 -19.02
N PHE A 241 3.44 9.66 -20.23
CA PHE A 241 2.87 8.40 -20.71
C PHE A 241 3.92 7.30 -20.79
N ALA A 242 3.49 6.06 -20.60
CA ALA A 242 4.30 4.93 -20.98
C ALA A 242 4.61 5.01 -22.47
N SER A 243 5.89 5.00 -22.83
CA SER A 243 6.28 4.79 -24.22
C SER A 243 5.56 3.53 -24.73
N ARG A 244 4.84 3.64 -25.85
CA ARG A 244 4.20 2.48 -26.49
C ARG A 244 5.27 1.40 -26.69
N PRO A 245 5.06 0.16 -26.27
CA PRO A 245 5.96 -0.93 -26.62
C PRO A 245 6.13 -0.96 -28.14
N SER A 246 7.35 -1.21 -28.62
CA SER A 246 7.67 -1.25 -30.05
C SER A 246 6.87 -2.30 -30.84
N CYS A 247 6.16 -3.21 -30.18
CA CYS A 247 5.28 -4.22 -30.78
C CYS A 247 3.98 -3.68 -31.38
N TYR A 248 3.70 -2.38 -31.26
CA TYR A 248 2.52 -1.73 -31.89
C TYR A 248 2.89 -0.82 -33.07
N ARG A 249 4.04 -1.04 -33.71
CA ARG A 249 4.35 -0.43 -35.01
C ARG A 249 3.89 -1.30 -36.15
#